data_ed466f580871885bd98f2ae48544ab3a
#
_entry.id   ed466f580871885bd98f2ae48544ab3a
#
_cell.length_a   1.000
_cell.length_b   1.000
_cell.length_c   1.000
_cell.angle_alpha   90.00
_cell.angle_beta   90.00
_cell.angle_gamma   90.00
#
_symmetry.space_group_name_H-M   'P 1'
#
loop_
_entity.id
_entity.type
_entity.pdbx_description
1 polymer ?
#
loop_
_entity_poly.entity_id
_entity_poly.type
_entity_poly.pdbx_seq_one_letter_code
_entity_poly.pdbx_strand_id
1 'polypeptide(L)'
;SVARDPGSRAKISVFTEDSTIDPVGACVGMRGSRVQAVVNELQGEKIDIVTWSDNQATFLANALAPAEVSKIFLYEEKNKVEVVIPDDQLSLAIGRKGQNVKLASNLTSLEIDILTEDEESERRQQEFKEKSILLAETLDVEDVIAQLLVTDGYTTVESIASETLENLEKIEGFDTTLAQEIIDRSKNFVKDKEESDKKLIEDN
;
A
#
# COMPACT_ATOMS: atom_id res chain seq x y z
N SER A 1 7.72 6.52 -21.29
CA SER A 1 6.95 5.30 -21.62
C SER A 1 5.59 5.66 -22.20
N VAL A 2 4.92 4.68 -22.79
CA VAL A 2 3.63 4.85 -23.49
C VAL A 2 2.75 3.64 -23.19
N ALA A 3 1.50 3.91 -22.78
CA ALA A 3 0.44 2.90 -22.67
C ALA A 3 -0.75 3.33 -23.55
N ARG A 4 -1.27 2.43 -24.39
CA ARG A 4 -2.33 2.74 -25.35
C ARG A 4 -3.50 1.76 -25.26
N ASP A 5 -4.68 2.32 -25.41
CA ASP A 5 -5.92 1.64 -25.79
C ASP A 5 -6.29 2.17 -27.18
N PRO A 6 -5.84 1.48 -28.27
CA PRO A 6 -5.90 2.01 -29.62
C PRO A 6 -7.30 2.46 -30.04
N GLY A 7 -7.39 3.63 -30.65
CA GLY A 7 -8.67 4.25 -31.08
C GLY A 7 -9.50 4.87 -29.95
N SER A 8 -9.03 4.82 -28.70
CA SER A 8 -9.73 5.34 -27.52
C SER A 8 -8.87 6.35 -26.75
N ARG A 9 -7.82 5.88 -26.09
CA ARG A 9 -6.99 6.72 -25.21
C ARG A 9 -5.56 6.19 -25.08
N ALA A 10 -4.61 7.10 -24.90
CA ALA A 10 -3.23 6.81 -24.55
C ALA A 10 -2.79 7.61 -23.32
N LYS A 11 -1.93 7.04 -22.52
CA LYS A 11 -1.13 7.75 -21.51
C LYS A 11 0.34 7.72 -21.91
N ILE A 12 1.00 8.87 -21.88
CA ILE A 12 2.42 8.98 -22.14
C ILE A 12 3.12 9.65 -20.97
N SER A 13 4.27 9.13 -20.58
CA SER A 13 5.12 9.77 -19.58
C SER A 13 6.26 10.49 -20.27
N VAL A 14 6.51 11.72 -19.86
CA VAL A 14 7.51 12.62 -20.41
C VAL A 14 8.50 13.04 -19.32
N PHE A 15 9.76 13.22 -19.72
CA PHE A 15 10.87 13.57 -18.84
C PHE A 15 11.79 14.57 -19.51
N THR A 16 12.47 15.40 -18.73
CA THR A 16 13.53 16.29 -19.15
C THR A 16 14.62 16.36 -18.08
N GLU A 17 15.87 16.44 -18.50
CA GLU A 17 17.02 16.70 -17.61
C GLU A 17 17.18 18.19 -17.31
N ASP A 18 16.60 19.06 -18.15
CA ASP A 18 16.64 20.51 -17.97
C ASP A 18 15.50 20.98 -17.06
N SER A 19 15.85 21.39 -15.84
CA SER A 19 14.90 21.86 -14.84
C SER A 19 14.18 23.18 -15.21
N THR A 20 14.62 23.87 -16.26
CA THR A 20 13.97 25.09 -16.75
C THR A 20 12.83 24.81 -17.72
N ILE A 21 12.71 23.56 -18.18
CA ILE A 21 11.68 23.14 -19.12
C ILE A 21 10.56 22.40 -18.38
N ASP A 22 9.32 22.82 -18.57
CA ASP A 22 8.15 22.03 -18.24
C ASP A 22 7.91 20.98 -19.33
N PRO A 23 8.16 19.67 -19.07
CA PRO A 23 8.06 18.64 -20.09
C PRO A 23 6.62 18.42 -20.56
N VAL A 24 5.64 18.54 -19.67
CA VAL A 24 4.23 18.40 -20.01
C VAL A 24 3.77 19.58 -20.85
N GLY A 25 4.03 20.81 -20.42
CA GLY A 25 3.70 22.01 -21.17
C GLY A 25 4.36 22.09 -22.55
N ALA A 26 5.62 21.61 -22.66
CA ALA A 26 6.32 21.52 -23.94
C ALA A 26 5.64 20.54 -24.91
N CYS A 27 5.14 19.41 -24.44
CA CYS A 27 4.41 18.45 -25.27
C CYS A 27 2.99 18.90 -25.62
N VAL A 28 2.27 19.52 -24.67
CA VAL A 28 0.94 20.07 -24.89
C VAL A 28 0.97 21.19 -25.92
N GLY A 29 1.92 22.08 -25.80
CA GLY A 29 2.07 23.26 -26.67
C GLY A 29 1.06 24.34 -26.37
N MET A 30 1.19 25.48 -27.06
CA MET A 30 0.34 26.63 -26.84
C MET A 30 -1.13 26.28 -27.13
N ARG A 31 -2.00 26.41 -26.10
CA ARG A 31 -3.43 26.04 -26.15
C ARG A 31 -3.70 24.60 -26.60
N GLY A 32 -2.75 23.69 -26.35
CA GLY A 32 -2.91 22.29 -26.73
C GLY A 32 -2.59 21.97 -28.19
N SER A 33 -2.00 22.92 -28.95
CA SER A 33 -1.81 22.79 -30.39
C SER A 33 -0.94 21.58 -30.78
N ARG A 34 0.08 21.24 -30.00
CA ARG A 34 0.96 20.11 -30.32
C ARG A 34 0.30 18.77 -30.03
N VAL A 35 -0.30 18.62 -28.84
CA VAL A 35 -1.01 17.37 -28.49
C VAL A 35 -2.20 17.16 -29.42
N GLN A 36 -2.92 18.24 -29.81
CA GLN A 36 -4.07 18.13 -30.72
C GLN A 36 -3.67 17.67 -32.11
N ALA A 37 -2.49 18.06 -32.60
CA ALA A 37 -1.97 17.58 -33.88
C ALA A 37 -1.77 16.04 -33.85
N VAL A 38 -1.24 15.51 -32.75
CA VAL A 38 -1.05 14.06 -32.57
C VAL A 38 -2.41 13.35 -32.41
N VAL A 39 -3.34 13.91 -31.65
CA VAL A 39 -4.72 13.38 -31.51
C VAL A 39 -5.41 13.29 -32.87
N ASN A 40 -5.26 14.30 -33.72
CA ASN A 40 -5.83 14.28 -35.07
C ASN A 40 -5.20 13.21 -35.96
N GLU A 41 -3.87 13.03 -35.90
CA GLU A 41 -3.16 11.97 -36.62
C GLU A 41 -3.59 10.57 -36.17
N LEU A 42 -3.89 10.40 -34.88
CA LEU A 42 -4.41 9.18 -34.30
C LEU A 42 -5.96 9.06 -34.39
N GLN A 43 -6.59 9.82 -35.28
CA GLN A 43 -8.02 9.75 -35.57
C GLN A 43 -8.91 9.99 -34.33
N GLY A 44 -8.51 10.88 -33.44
CA GLY A 44 -9.28 11.27 -32.26
C GLY A 44 -8.95 10.49 -30.97
N GLU A 45 -7.90 9.65 -30.95
CA GLU A 45 -7.42 9.00 -29.73
C GLU A 45 -6.95 10.05 -28.73
N LYS A 46 -7.54 10.07 -27.54
CA LYS A 46 -7.20 11.04 -26.49
C LYS A 46 -5.85 10.73 -25.88
N ILE A 47 -5.07 11.77 -25.60
CA ILE A 47 -3.72 11.62 -25.02
C ILE A 47 -3.65 12.31 -23.67
N ASP A 48 -3.34 11.54 -22.63
CA ASP A 48 -2.95 12.04 -21.31
C ASP A 48 -1.44 12.08 -21.21
N ILE A 49 -0.89 13.27 -20.91
CA ILE A 49 0.55 13.46 -20.74
C ILE A 49 0.83 13.62 -19.25
N VAL A 50 1.69 12.76 -18.71
CA VAL A 50 2.08 12.77 -17.30
C VAL A 50 3.58 12.97 -17.15
N THR A 51 3.99 13.61 -16.05
CA THR A 51 5.40 13.74 -15.72
C THR A 51 5.95 12.40 -15.25
N TRP A 52 7.00 11.93 -15.85
CA TRP A 52 7.75 10.78 -15.36
C TRP A 52 8.52 11.15 -14.09
N SER A 53 8.72 10.19 -13.22
CA SER A 53 9.56 10.30 -12.02
C SER A 53 10.30 9.00 -11.79
N ASP A 54 11.53 9.08 -11.28
CA ASP A 54 12.29 7.93 -10.78
C ASP A 54 11.75 7.42 -9.44
N ASN A 55 11.06 8.27 -8.69
CA ASN A 55 10.29 7.83 -7.54
C ASN A 55 9.00 7.15 -8.01
N GLN A 56 8.91 5.84 -7.76
CA GLN A 56 7.84 4.98 -8.24
C GLN A 56 6.46 5.40 -7.73
N ALA A 57 6.36 5.81 -6.45
CA ALA A 57 5.10 6.28 -5.88
C ALA A 57 4.62 7.60 -6.53
N THR A 58 5.55 8.54 -6.74
CA THR A 58 5.25 9.80 -7.43
C THR A 58 4.82 9.57 -8.86
N PHE A 59 5.52 8.69 -9.58
CA PHE A 59 5.17 8.36 -10.97
C PHE A 59 3.80 7.71 -11.07
N LEU A 60 3.48 6.81 -10.15
CA LEU A 60 2.16 6.17 -10.09
C LEU A 60 1.04 7.17 -9.81
N ALA A 61 1.23 8.07 -8.84
CA ALA A 61 0.27 9.12 -8.55
C ALA A 61 0.01 10.00 -9.80
N ASN A 62 1.06 10.39 -10.50
CA ASN A 62 0.94 11.13 -11.76
C ASN A 62 0.18 10.33 -12.83
N ALA A 63 0.44 9.02 -12.93
CA ALA A 63 -0.20 8.15 -13.91
C ALA A 63 -1.69 7.94 -13.66
N LEU A 64 -2.14 8.02 -12.40
CA LEU A 64 -3.57 7.90 -12.03
C LEU A 64 -4.36 9.20 -12.22
N ALA A 65 -3.69 10.31 -12.52
CA ALA A 65 -4.41 11.56 -12.80
C ALA A 65 -5.59 11.33 -13.80
N PRO A 66 -6.74 12.02 -13.63
CA PRO A 66 -6.98 13.17 -12.76
C PRO A 66 -7.37 12.80 -11.30
N ALA A 67 -7.38 11.53 -10.90
CA ALA A 67 -7.69 11.15 -9.53
C ALA A 67 -6.56 11.55 -8.58
N GLU A 68 -6.92 11.99 -7.38
CA GLU A 68 -5.99 12.28 -6.31
C GLU A 68 -5.69 11.00 -5.52
N VAL A 69 -4.44 10.84 -5.10
CA VAL A 69 -3.97 9.68 -4.35
C VAL A 69 -3.63 10.10 -2.93
N SER A 70 -4.26 9.45 -1.94
CA SER A 70 -4.04 9.71 -0.51
C SER A 70 -2.81 8.96 0.04
N LYS A 71 -2.69 7.66 -0.30
CA LYS A 71 -1.60 6.79 0.16
C LYS A 71 -1.22 5.78 -0.91
N ILE A 72 0.03 5.32 -0.88
CA ILE A 72 0.54 4.27 -1.75
C ILE A 72 1.32 3.26 -0.91
N PHE A 73 0.98 1.98 -1.03
CA PHE A 73 1.69 0.87 -0.42
C PHE A 73 2.36 0.04 -1.53
N LEU A 74 3.69 0.04 -1.57
CA LEU A 74 4.49 -0.68 -2.56
C LEU A 74 4.87 -2.07 -2.01
N TYR A 75 4.56 -3.12 -2.75
CA TYR A 75 4.94 -4.51 -2.45
C TYR A 75 5.96 -4.98 -3.51
N GLU A 76 7.22 -4.59 -3.32
CA GLU A 76 8.29 -4.78 -4.30
C GLU A 76 8.45 -6.24 -4.76
N GLU A 77 8.38 -7.19 -3.83
CA GLU A 77 8.51 -8.62 -4.14
C GLU A 77 7.43 -9.16 -5.10
N LYS A 78 6.25 -8.52 -5.13
CA LYS A 78 5.10 -8.97 -5.92
C LYS A 78 4.85 -8.10 -7.15
N ASN A 79 5.65 -7.05 -7.38
CA ASN A 79 5.39 -6.03 -8.40
C ASN A 79 3.95 -5.47 -8.33
N LYS A 80 3.41 -5.42 -7.11
CA LYS A 80 2.05 -5.02 -6.78
C LYS A 80 2.05 -3.74 -5.96
N VAL A 81 1.05 -2.92 -6.18
CA VAL A 81 0.86 -1.68 -5.44
C VAL A 81 -0.61 -1.52 -5.06
N GLU A 82 -0.85 -1.14 -3.82
CA GLU A 82 -2.16 -0.71 -3.36
C GLU A 82 -2.18 0.81 -3.27
N VAL A 83 -3.19 1.41 -3.85
CA VAL A 83 -3.39 2.85 -3.90
C VAL A 83 -4.66 3.20 -3.17
N VAL A 84 -4.54 4.02 -2.14
CA VAL A 84 -5.68 4.53 -1.39
C VAL A 84 -6.05 5.91 -1.93
N ILE A 85 -7.31 6.09 -2.22
CA ILE A 85 -7.88 7.31 -2.80
C ILE A 85 -9.08 7.78 -1.98
N PRO A 86 -9.43 9.08 -2.03
CA PRO A 86 -10.69 9.57 -1.49
C PRO A 86 -11.89 8.87 -2.14
N ASP A 87 -12.95 8.62 -1.38
CA ASP A 87 -14.10 7.83 -1.83
C ASP A 87 -14.79 8.43 -3.06
N ASP A 88 -14.86 9.75 -3.14
CA ASP A 88 -15.42 10.49 -4.27
C ASP A 88 -14.56 10.42 -5.56
N GLN A 89 -13.30 10.01 -5.45
CA GLN A 89 -12.35 9.90 -6.56
C GLN A 89 -12.32 8.50 -7.21
N LEU A 90 -12.98 7.50 -6.62
CA LEU A 90 -12.94 6.10 -7.09
C LEU A 90 -13.28 5.96 -8.58
N SER A 91 -14.35 6.62 -9.02
CA SER A 91 -14.77 6.57 -10.41
C SER A 91 -13.77 7.21 -11.37
N LEU A 92 -13.02 8.23 -10.91
CA LEU A 92 -11.98 8.89 -11.70
C LEU A 92 -10.73 7.99 -11.79
N ALA A 93 -10.32 7.38 -10.67
CA ALA A 93 -9.15 6.51 -10.62
C ALA A 93 -9.33 5.27 -11.49
N ILE A 94 -10.46 4.61 -11.40
CA ILE A 94 -10.80 3.45 -12.24
C ILE A 94 -10.99 3.88 -13.70
N GLY A 95 -11.73 4.95 -13.91
CA GLY A 95 -12.12 5.41 -15.24
C GLY A 95 -13.18 4.53 -15.91
N ARG A 96 -13.67 4.98 -17.06
CA ARG A 96 -14.70 4.24 -17.82
C ARG A 96 -14.21 2.85 -18.20
N LYS A 97 -14.91 1.81 -17.76
CA LYS A 97 -14.55 0.39 -17.98
C LYS A 97 -13.12 0.01 -17.51
N GLY A 98 -12.63 0.67 -16.47
CA GLY A 98 -11.29 0.42 -15.95
C GLY A 98 -10.14 0.99 -16.80
N GLN A 99 -10.45 1.88 -17.78
CA GLN A 99 -9.45 2.37 -18.73
C GLN A 99 -8.32 3.16 -18.06
N ASN A 100 -8.65 4.02 -17.07
CA ASN A 100 -7.63 4.84 -16.43
C ASN A 100 -6.61 4.01 -15.64
N VAL A 101 -7.09 3.13 -14.74
CA VAL A 101 -6.21 2.25 -13.95
C VAL A 101 -5.43 1.28 -14.85
N LYS A 102 -6.04 0.73 -15.90
CA LYS A 102 -5.36 -0.18 -16.84
C LYS A 102 -4.23 0.52 -17.60
N LEU A 103 -4.45 1.75 -18.07
CA LEU A 103 -3.42 2.53 -18.73
C LEU A 103 -2.31 2.93 -17.75
N ALA A 104 -2.64 3.29 -16.51
CA ALA A 104 -1.66 3.59 -15.48
C ALA A 104 -0.81 2.36 -15.13
N SER A 105 -1.43 1.19 -14.96
CA SER A 105 -0.76 -0.09 -14.73
C SER A 105 0.23 -0.43 -15.87
N ASN A 106 -0.21 -0.33 -17.11
CA ASN A 106 0.65 -0.58 -18.27
C ASN A 106 1.79 0.43 -18.39
N LEU A 107 1.54 1.71 -18.05
CA LEU A 107 2.54 2.78 -18.12
C LEU A 107 3.64 2.62 -17.09
N THR A 108 3.28 2.20 -15.88
CA THR A 108 4.18 2.03 -14.74
C THR A 108 4.75 0.60 -14.63
N SER A 109 4.16 -0.35 -15.35
CA SER A 109 4.46 -1.79 -15.26
C SER A 109 4.20 -2.39 -13.86
N LEU A 110 3.22 -1.84 -13.14
CA LEU A 110 2.81 -2.29 -11.80
C LEU A 110 1.39 -2.85 -11.85
N GLU A 111 1.13 -3.86 -11.04
CA GLU A 111 -0.23 -4.29 -10.75
C GLU A 111 -0.85 -3.37 -9.70
N ILE A 112 -1.91 -2.64 -10.08
CA ILE A 112 -2.51 -1.59 -9.24
C ILE A 112 -3.83 -2.09 -8.68
N ASP A 113 -3.91 -2.19 -7.35
CA ASP A 113 -5.15 -2.33 -6.62
C ASP A 113 -5.57 -0.97 -6.05
N ILE A 114 -6.82 -0.60 -6.28
CA ILE A 114 -7.38 0.66 -5.77
C ILE A 114 -8.31 0.34 -4.60
N LEU A 115 -8.09 1.05 -3.49
CA LEU A 115 -8.91 1.03 -2.28
C LEU A 115 -9.39 2.45 -2.00
N THR A 116 -10.59 2.58 -1.47
CA THR A 116 -11.04 3.86 -0.89
C THR A 116 -10.47 4.05 0.51
N GLU A 117 -10.53 5.28 1.03
CA GLU A 117 -10.12 5.59 2.41
C GLU A 117 -10.97 4.83 3.43
N ASP A 118 -12.28 4.68 3.13
CA ASP A 118 -13.20 3.92 3.98
C ASP A 118 -12.84 2.42 3.98
N GLU A 119 -12.63 1.80 2.81
CA GLU A 119 -12.22 0.40 2.69
C GLU A 119 -10.88 0.11 3.39
N GLU A 120 -9.91 1.01 3.26
CA GLU A 120 -8.61 0.89 3.94
C GLU A 120 -8.76 1.03 5.45
N SER A 121 -9.61 1.94 5.92
CA SER A 121 -9.90 2.14 7.33
C SER A 121 -10.60 0.92 7.94
N GLU A 122 -11.62 0.38 7.26
CA GLU A 122 -12.31 -0.85 7.69
C GLU A 122 -11.35 -2.04 7.75
N ARG A 123 -10.51 -2.21 6.74
CA ARG A 123 -9.49 -3.26 6.71
C ARG A 123 -8.54 -3.16 7.89
N ARG A 124 -8.02 -1.96 8.19
CA ARG A 124 -7.13 -1.75 9.35
C ARG A 124 -7.81 -2.04 10.68
N GLN A 125 -9.09 -1.64 10.83
CA GLN A 125 -9.85 -1.94 12.04
C GLN A 125 -10.06 -3.44 12.21
N GLN A 126 -10.37 -4.14 11.13
CA GLN A 126 -10.53 -5.59 11.14
C GLN A 126 -9.23 -6.31 11.47
N GLU A 127 -8.12 -5.94 10.83
CA GLU A 127 -6.79 -6.48 11.11
C GLU A 127 -6.36 -6.24 12.57
N PHE A 128 -6.63 -5.05 13.10
CA PHE A 128 -6.37 -4.71 14.50
C PHE A 128 -7.16 -5.62 15.45
N LYS A 129 -8.45 -5.79 15.17
CA LYS A 129 -9.32 -6.65 15.96
C LYS A 129 -8.87 -8.12 15.93
N GLU A 130 -8.57 -8.64 14.75
CA GLU A 130 -8.12 -10.03 14.60
C GLU A 130 -6.79 -10.28 15.32
N LYS A 131 -5.82 -9.37 15.19
CA LYS A 131 -4.53 -9.45 15.90
C LYS A 131 -4.71 -9.36 17.41
N SER A 132 -5.59 -8.47 17.89
CA SER A 132 -5.88 -8.34 19.32
C SER A 132 -6.52 -9.60 19.89
N ILE A 133 -7.51 -10.17 19.21
CA ILE A 133 -8.14 -11.44 19.63
C ILE A 133 -7.11 -12.57 19.66
N LEU A 134 -6.32 -12.69 18.59
CA LEU A 134 -5.28 -13.73 18.52
C LEU A 134 -4.28 -13.64 19.67
N LEU A 135 -3.81 -12.43 20.00
CA LEU A 135 -2.90 -12.23 21.14
C LEU A 135 -3.58 -12.50 22.47
N ALA A 136 -4.84 -12.05 22.67
CA ALA A 136 -5.58 -12.29 23.88
C ALA A 136 -5.76 -13.79 24.16
N GLU A 137 -6.18 -14.56 23.17
CA GLU A 137 -6.37 -16.01 23.26
C GLU A 137 -5.04 -16.76 23.45
N THR A 138 -4.00 -16.36 22.71
CA THR A 138 -2.70 -17.07 22.73
C THR A 138 -1.93 -16.83 24.04
N LEU A 139 -1.99 -15.61 24.56
CA LEU A 139 -1.28 -15.24 25.78
C LEU A 139 -2.13 -15.37 27.06
N ASP A 140 -3.41 -15.71 26.91
CA ASP A 140 -4.40 -15.76 27.98
C ASP A 140 -4.42 -14.45 28.81
N VAL A 141 -4.57 -13.33 28.09
CA VAL A 141 -4.63 -11.98 28.66
C VAL A 141 -5.96 -11.31 28.33
N GLU A 142 -6.32 -10.29 29.11
CA GLU A 142 -7.52 -9.51 28.86
C GLU A 142 -7.43 -8.77 27.51
N ASP A 143 -8.58 -8.60 26.84
CA ASP A 143 -8.68 -7.93 25.53
C ASP A 143 -8.01 -6.56 25.53
N VAL A 144 -8.13 -5.80 26.63
CA VAL A 144 -7.51 -4.47 26.76
C VAL A 144 -5.99 -4.56 26.69
N ILE A 145 -5.38 -5.56 27.32
CA ILE A 145 -3.94 -5.77 27.30
C ILE A 145 -3.47 -6.12 25.87
N ALA A 146 -4.19 -7.01 25.20
CA ALA A 146 -3.89 -7.38 23.82
C ALA A 146 -4.02 -6.18 22.86
N GLN A 147 -5.04 -5.34 23.04
CA GLN A 147 -5.22 -4.12 22.25
C GLN A 147 -4.09 -3.11 22.46
N LEU A 148 -3.61 -2.94 23.70
CA LEU A 148 -2.46 -2.08 24.00
C LEU A 148 -1.19 -2.59 23.33
N LEU A 149 -0.92 -3.91 23.37
CA LEU A 149 0.19 -4.53 22.68
C LEU A 149 0.15 -4.26 21.17
N VAL A 150 -1.00 -4.48 20.52
CA VAL A 150 -1.17 -4.24 19.09
C VAL A 150 -1.02 -2.75 18.75
N THR A 151 -1.53 -1.84 19.60
CA THR A 151 -1.40 -0.38 19.42
C THR A 151 0.06 0.06 19.45
N ASP A 152 0.88 -0.57 20.30
CA ASP A 152 2.31 -0.29 20.43
C ASP A 152 3.18 -1.03 19.38
N GLY A 153 2.52 -1.75 18.44
CA GLY A 153 3.17 -2.40 17.30
C GLY A 153 3.50 -3.88 17.47
N TYR A 154 3.19 -4.48 18.62
CA TYR A 154 3.39 -5.91 18.85
C TYR A 154 2.24 -6.72 18.26
N THR A 155 2.43 -7.24 17.06
CA THR A 155 1.38 -7.94 16.30
C THR A 155 1.53 -9.47 16.31
N THR A 156 2.62 -10.00 16.85
CA THR A 156 2.90 -11.45 16.93
C THR A 156 3.49 -11.81 18.28
N VAL A 157 3.24 -13.04 18.73
CA VAL A 157 3.80 -13.54 19.99
C VAL A 157 5.31 -13.63 19.95
N GLU A 158 5.87 -13.96 18.78
CA GLU A 158 7.31 -14.04 18.56
C GLU A 158 8.00 -12.67 18.75
N SER A 159 7.35 -11.57 18.30
CA SER A 159 7.88 -10.21 18.51
C SER A 159 7.93 -9.85 20.00
N ILE A 160 6.93 -10.25 20.79
CA ILE A 160 6.87 -10.02 22.22
C ILE A 160 7.89 -10.89 22.96
N ALA A 161 8.05 -12.16 22.57
CA ALA A 161 8.99 -13.09 23.18
C ALA A 161 10.46 -12.64 23.04
N SER A 162 10.77 -11.90 21.97
CA SER A 162 12.10 -11.36 21.70
C SER A 162 12.35 -9.98 22.31
N GLU A 163 11.32 -9.38 22.92
CA GLU A 163 11.39 -8.00 23.44
C GLU A 163 12.00 -7.96 24.84
N THR A 164 12.45 -6.76 25.23
CA THR A 164 13.00 -6.47 26.55
C THR A 164 11.92 -5.99 27.51
N LEU A 165 12.13 -6.27 28.81
CA LEU A 165 11.23 -5.82 29.87
C LEU A 165 11.05 -4.29 29.85
N GLU A 166 12.17 -3.55 29.68
CA GLU A 166 12.18 -2.08 29.67
C GLU A 166 11.34 -1.47 28.55
N ASN A 167 11.18 -2.16 27.42
CA ASN A 167 10.36 -1.68 26.30
C ASN A 167 8.88 -1.94 26.54
N LEU A 168 8.50 -3.10 27.08
CA LEU A 168 7.11 -3.37 27.43
C LEU A 168 6.60 -2.51 28.57
N GLU A 169 7.44 -2.14 29.53
CA GLU A 169 7.09 -1.21 30.62
C GLU A 169 6.78 0.23 30.12
N LYS A 170 7.17 0.59 28.90
CA LYS A 170 6.83 1.88 28.29
C LYS A 170 5.38 1.97 27.82
N ILE A 171 4.75 0.82 27.64
CA ILE A 171 3.34 0.74 27.22
C ILE A 171 2.47 1.28 28.39
N GLU A 172 1.59 2.20 28.09
CA GLU A 172 0.71 2.78 29.10
C GLU A 172 -0.15 1.71 29.76
N GLY A 173 -0.11 1.64 31.09
CA GLY A 173 -0.83 0.64 31.88
C GLY A 173 -0.08 -0.67 32.16
N PHE A 174 1.18 -0.79 31.68
CA PHE A 174 2.03 -1.93 32.00
C PHE A 174 2.93 -1.63 33.19
N ASP A 175 2.87 -2.50 34.20
CA ASP A 175 3.88 -2.53 35.27
C ASP A 175 4.92 -3.61 35.02
N THR A 176 5.99 -3.61 35.81
CA THR A 176 7.08 -4.61 35.72
C THR A 176 6.57 -6.05 35.82
N THR A 177 5.55 -6.29 36.66
CA THR A 177 5.01 -7.63 36.90
C THR A 177 4.26 -8.14 35.67
N LEU A 178 3.36 -7.30 35.12
CA LEU A 178 2.58 -7.63 33.93
C LEU A 178 3.46 -7.81 32.70
N ALA A 179 4.42 -6.89 32.51
CA ALA A 179 5.38 -6.97 31.39
C ALA A 179 6.21 -8.27 31.44
N GLN A 180 6.70 -8.65 32.62
CA GLN A 180 7.46 -9.89 32.80
C GLN A 180 6.57 -11.12 32.51
N GLU A 181 5.35 -11.14 33.04
CA GLU A 181 4.40 -12.24 32.82
C GLU A 181 4.09 -12.44 31.35
N ILE A 182 3.87 -11.36 30.60
CA ILE A 182 3.59 -11.40 29.15
C ILE A 182 4.80 -11.94 28.37
N ILE A 183 6.01 -11.52 28.71
CA ILE A 183 7.25 -12.05 28.12
C ILE A 183 7.39 -13.53 28.38
N ASP A 184 7.16 -13.97 29.60
CA ASP A 184 7.33 -15.38 29.99
C ASP A 184 6.28 -16.26 29.29
N ARG A 185 5.02 -15.83 29.22
CA ARG A 185 3.96 -16.52 28.47
C ARG A 185 4.31 -16.60 26.97
N SER A 186 4.79 -15.52 26.39
CA SER A 186 5.20 -15.48 24.98
C SER A 186 6.36 -16.42 24.68
N LYS A 187 7.37 -16.46 25.54
CA LYS A 187 8.52 -17.38 25.41
C LYS A 187 8.10 -18.85 25.54
N ASN A 188 7.20 -19.16 26.47
CA ASN A 188 6.67 -20.51 26.63
C ASN A 188 5.90 -20.95 25.40
N PHE A 189 5.01 -20.10 24.87
CA PHE A 189 4.26 -20.39 23.66
C PHE A 189 5.18 -20.68 22.46
N VAL A 190 6.19 -19.83 22.21
CA VAL A 190 7.16 -20.02 21.12
C VAL A 190 7.90 -21.35 21.27
N LYS A 191 8.32 -21.70 22.50
CA LYS A 191 9.01 -22.95 22.79
C LYS A 191 8.12 -24.16 22.54
N ASP A 192 6.89 -24.15 23.01
CA ASP A 192 5.93 -25.25 22.82
C ASP A 192 5.60 -25.45 21.33
N LYS A 193 5.52 -24.36 20.57
CA LYS A 193 5.33 -24.39 19.12
C LYS A 193 6.51 -25.02 18.40
N GLU A 194 7.74 -24.63 18.74
CA GLU A 194 8.96 -25.22 18.18
C GLU A 194 9.10 -26.72 18.49
N GLU A 195 8.72 -27.16 19.68
CA GLU A 195 8.73 -28.57 20.07
C GLU A 195 7.67 -29.39 19.31
N SER A 196 6.50 -28.79 19.09
CA SER A 196 5.42 -29.40 18.30
C SER A 196 5.80 -29.56 16.83
N ASP A 197 6.40 -28.53 16.24
CA ASP A 197 6.86 -28.54 14.85
C ASP A 197 8.00 -29.58 14.63
N LYS A 198 8.91 -29.72 15.58
CA LYS A 198 9.96 -30.76 15.53
C LYS A 198 9.40 -32.17 15.54
N LYS A 199 8.40 -32.44 16.38
CA LYS A 199 7.73 -33.76 16.43
C LYS A 199 7.02 -34.11 15.13
N LEU A 200 6.37 -33.12 14.48
CA LEU A 200 5.71 -33.30 13.19
C LEU A 200 6.69 -33.61 12.05
N ILE A 201 7.94 -33.14 12.15
CA ILE A 201 9.00 -33.41 11.15
C ILE A 201 9.63 -34.80 11.38
N GLU A 202 9.73 -35.26 12.65
CA GLU A 202 10.28 -36.59 12.99
C GLU A 202 9.31 -37.74 12.69
N ASP A 203 8.00 -37.47 12.63
CA ASP A 203 6.95 -38.45 12.36
C ASP A 203 6.61 -38.61 10.86
N ASN A 204 7.27 -37.86 9.93
CA ASN A 204 7.12 -37.95 8.47
C ASN A 204 8.40 -38.45 7.78
#